data_f947f710c663d5787f72c170cfc0a4b6
#
_entry.id   f947f710c663d5787f72c170cfc0a4b6
#
_cell.length_a   1.000
_cell.length_b   1.000
_cell.length_c   1.000
_cell.angle_alpha   90.00
_cell.angle_beta   90.00
_cell.angle_gamma   90.00
#
_symmetry.space_group_name_H-M   'P 1'
#
loop_
_entity.id
_entity.type
_entity.pdbx_description
1 polymer ?
#
loop_
_entity_poly.entity_id
_entity_poly.type
_entity_poly.pdbx_seq_one_letter_code
_entity_poly.pdbx_strand_id
1 'polypeptide(L)'
;VALWKSQEGLTPDERTIVMRNLGFFSTADSLVANNLVLAIYRLITNPECRQYILRQSFEEAIHTHAYQYCIESLGMDEGEIFNMYREIPSVAKKASWGLKYTKEISDPEFKTGTPETDKLLLKNLIAFYCVLEGIFFYCGFTQILSMGRRNKMTGTAEQFQYILRDESMHLNFGIDTVSYTHLTLPTKSSV
;
A
#
# COMPACT_ATOMS: atom_id res chain seq x y z
N VAL A 1 -21.33 -0.74 11.83
CA VAL A 1 -22.06 0.55 11.91
C VAL A 1 -22.71 0.73 13.28
N ALA A 2 -23.56 -0.21 13.74
CA ALA A 2 -24.24 -0.08 15.03
C ALA A 2 -23.25 0.12 16.19
N LEU A 3 -22.19 -0.69 16.27
CA LEU A 3 -21.17 -0.61 17.30
C LEU A 3 -20.40 0.72 17.25
N TRP A 4 -20.12 1.23 16.06
CA TRP A 4 -19.45 2.53 15.87
C TRP A 4 -20.31 3.69 16.37
N LYS A 5 -21.61 3.64 16.12
CA LYS A 5 -22.57 4.68 16.57
C LYS A 5 -22.92 4.58 18.04
N SER A 6 -22.69 3.44 18.69
CA SER A 6 -22.92 3.25 20.12
C SER A 6 -21.84 3.95 20.95
N GLN A 7 -22.22 4.68 21.99
CA GLN A 7 -21.27 5.34 22.89
C GLN A 7 -20.48 4.34 23.75
N GLU A 8 -21.00 3.14 23.97
CA GLU A 8 -20.43 2.12 24.86
C GLU A 8 -19.70 1.02 24.09
N GLY A 9 -19.81 0.99 22.75
CA GLY A 9 -19.34 -0.13 21.94
C GLY A 9 -17.82 -0.20 21.75
N LEU A 10 -17.16 0.95 21.66
CA LEU A 10 -15.72 1.09 21.41
C LEU A 10 -15.11 2.09 22.38
N THR A 11 -13.90 1.81 22.84
CA THR A 11 -13.12 2.78 23.60
C THR A 11 -12.66 3.94 22.70
N PRO A 12 -12.28 5.10 23.26
CA PRO A 12 -11.67 6.19 22.48
C PRO A 12 -10.44 5.76 21.69
N ASP A 13 -9.59 4.89 22.26
CA ASP A 13 -8.41 4.37 21.61
C ASP A 13 -8.76 3.45 20.42
N GLU A 14 -9.75 2.58 20.58
CA GLU A 14 -10.26 1.74 19.49
C GLU A 14 -10.81 2.57 18.33
N ARG A 15 -11.51 3.66 18.62
CA ARG A 15 -11.98 4.61 17.59
C ARG A 15 -10.82 5.27 16.88
N THR A 16 -9.84 5.73 17.64
CA THR A 16 -8.62 6.33 17.10
C THR A 16 -7.86 5.35 16.19
N ILE A 17 -7.76 4.08 16.57
CA ILE A 17 -7.15 3.03 15.75
C ILE A 17 -7.89 2.89 14.41
N VAL A 18 -9.22 2.80 14.42
CA VAL A 18 -10.02 2.67 13.19
C VAL A 18 -9.81 3.89 12.30
N MET A 19 -9.97 5.10 12.82
CA MET A 19 -9.84 6.35 12.06
C MET A 19 -8.45 6.49 11.44
N ARG A 20 -7.39 6.29 12.20
CA ARG A 20 -6.01 6.43 11.73
C ARG A 20 -5.61 5.35 10.72
N ASN A 21 -6.13 4.13 10.87
CA ASN A 21 -5.90 3.09 9.87
C ASN A 21 -6.61 3.42 8.55
N LEU A 22 -7.88 3.83 8.58
CA LEU A 22 -8.58 4.25 7.37
C LEU A 22 -7.89 5.44 6.70
N GLY A 23 -7.44 6.44 7.47
CA GLY A 23 -6.69 7.57 6.93
C GLY A 23 -5.33 7.18 6.35
N PHE A 24 -4.64 6.22 6.95
CA PHE A 24 -3.37 5.71 6.42
C PHE A 24 -3.58 4.92 5.12
N PHE A 25 -4.47 3.93 5.12
CA PHE A 25 -4.69 3.05 3.97
C PHE A 25 -5.24 3.81 2.75
N SER A 26 -6.22 4.70 2.94
CA SER A 26 -6.76 5.52 1.84
C SER A 26 -5.70 6.33 1.11
N THR A 27 -4.67 6.79 1.82
CA THR A 27 -3.53 7.50 1.22
C THR A 27 -2.52 6.54 0.63
N ALA A 28 -2.19 5.47 1.35
CA ALA A 28 -1.11 4.55 1.00
C ALA A 28 -1.42 3.81 -0.31
N ASP A 29 -2.63 3.27 -0.47
CA ASP A 29 -3.03 2.56 -1.70
C ASP A 29 -3.06 3.50 -2.91
N SER A 30 -3.46 4.74 -2.73
CA SER A 30 -3.35 5.76 -3.79
C SER A 30 -1.89 6.04 -4.18
N LEU A 31 -0.97 6.06 -3.21
CA LEU A 31 0.46 6.21 -3.49
C LEU A 31 1.02 4.98 -4.20
N VAL A 32 0.60 3.77 -3.82
CA VAL A 32 0.99 2.52 -4.48
C VAL A 32 0.49 2.52 -5.92
N ALA A 33 -0.79 2.75 -6.15
CA ALA A 33 -1.37 2.80 -7.49
C ALA A 33 -0.65 3.79 -8.40
N ASN A 34 -0.38 5.00 -7.91
CA ASN A 34 0.35 6.02 -8.66
C ASN A 34 1.79 5.59 -8.95
N ASN A 35 2.49 4.99 -7.98
CA ASN A 35 3.84 4.48 -8.17
C ASN A 35 3.88 3.38 -9.23
N LEU A 36 2.94 2.45 -9.21
CA LEU A 36 2.84 1.37 -10.18
C LEU A 36 2.64 1.92 -11.61
N VAL A 37 1.67 2.78 -11.81
CA VAL A 37 1.27 3.28 -13.13
C VAL A 37 2.25 4.31 -13.69
N LEU A 38 2.67 5.28 -12.87
CA LEU A 38 3.45 6.43 -13.34
C LEU A 38 4.95 6.20 -13.30
N ALA A 39 5.43 5.30 -12.43
CA ALA A 39 6.86 5.06 -12.26
C ALA A 39 7.28 3.66 -12.74
N ILE A 40 6.77 2.60 -12.13
CA ILE A 40 7.31 1.25 -12.33
C ILE A 40 6.93 0.65 -13.68
N TYR A 41 5.65 0.73 -14.08
CA TYR A 41 5.10 0.00 -15.23
C TYR A 41 5.92 0.18 -16.53
N ARG A 42 6.34 1.39 -16.84
CA ARG A 42 7.11 1.70 -18.05
C ARG A 42 8.53 1.17 -18.02
N LEU A 43 9.08 0.92 -16.82
CA LEU A 43 10.44 0.45 -16.62
C LEU A 43 10.54 -1.08 -16.65
N ILE A 44 9.43 -1.78 -16.49
CA ILE A 44 9.38 -3.24 -16.54
C ILE A 44 9.25 -3.69 -18.00
N THR A 45 10.12 -4.57 -18.44
CA THR A 45 10.14 -5.07 -19.83
C THR A 45 9.44 -6.41 -20.01
N ASN A 46 9.41 -7.24 -18.95
CA ASN A 46 8.75 -8.54 -19.00
C ASN A 46 7.22 -8.39 -19.13
N PRO A 47 6.58 -8.97 -20.16
CA PRO A 47 5.15 -8.77 -20.43
C PRO A 47 4.24 -9.36 -19.36
N GLU A 48 4.59 -10.48 -18.74
CA GLU A 48 3.81 -11.11 -17.68
C GLU A 48 3.82 -10.25 -16.41
N CYS A 49 4.99 -9.71 -16.05
CA CYS A 49 5.11 -8.77 -14.94
C CYS A 49 4.30 -7.50 -15.19
N ARG A 50 4.27 -6.99 -16.41
CA ARG A 50 3.44 -5.82 -16.77
C ARG A 50 1.94 -6.11 -16.65
N GLN A 51 1.50 -7.29 -17.05
CA GLN A 51 0.10 -7.71 -16.87
C GLN A 51 -0.26 -7.77 -15.39
N TYR A 52 0.64 -8.33 -14.57
CA TYR A 52 0.43 -8.38 -13.12
C TYR A 52 0.33 -6.98 -12.51
N ILE A 53 1.23 -6.05 -12.86
CA ILE A 53 1.20 -4.67 -12.36
C ILE A 53 -0.10 -3.95 -12.72
N LEU A 54 -0.65 -4.17 -13.91
CA LEU A 54 -1.96 -3.64 -14.27
C LEU A 54 -3.08 -4.24 -13.41
N ARG A 55 -3.02 -5.53 -13.13
CA ARG A 55 -3.97 -6.19 -12.24
C ARG A 55 -3.85 -5.64 -10.81
N GLN A 56 -2.65 -5.52 -10.29
CA GLN A 56 -2.40 -4.92 -8.97
C GLN A 56 -2.93 -3.49 -8.90
N SER A 57 -2.65 -2.65 -9.91
CA SER A 57 -3.16 -1.27 -9.95
C SER A 57 -4.70 -1.20 -9.91
N PHE A 58 -5.38 -2.16 -10.53
CA PHE A 58 -6.82 -2.29 -10.44
C PHE A 58 -7.27 -2.69 -9.03
N GLU A 59 -6.59 -3.62 -8.38
CA GLU A 59 -6.88 -4.04 -7.00
C GLU A 59 -6.70 -2.88 -6.02
N GLU A 60 -5.66 -2.06 -6.15
CA GLU A 60 -5.45 -0.85 -5.35
C GLU A 60 -6.61 0.17 -5.49
N ALA A 61 -7.18 0.29 -6.68
CA ALA A 61 -8.36 1.13 -6.89
C ALA A 61 -9.60 0.56 -6.16
N ILE A 62 -9.77 -0.76 -6.14
CA ILE A 62 -10.83 -1.42 -5.37
C ILE A 62 -10.62 -1.25 -3.87
N HIS A 63 -9.38 -1.37 -3.38
CA HIS A 63 -9.04 -1.15 -1.97
C HIS A 63 -9.38 0.29 -1.54
N THR A 64 -8.98 1.28 -2.33
CA THR A 64 -9.31 2.69 -2.06
C THR A 64 -10.82 2.90 -1.96
N HIS A 65 -11.60 2.32 -2.88
CA HIS A 65 -13.05 2.38 -2.85
C HIS A 65 -13.64 1.67 -1.61
N ALA A 66 -13.06 0.54 -1.18
CA ALA A 66 -13.49 -0.17 0.02
C ALA A 66 -13.26 0.67 1.29
N TYR A 67 -12.16 1.41 1.39
CA TYR A 67 -11.92 2.33 2.51
C TYR A 67 -12.91 3.50 2.50
N GLN A 68 -13.17 4.08 1.33
CA GLN A 68 -14.19 5.13 1.19
C GLN A 68 -15.54 4.62 1.65
N TYR A 69 -15.95 3.45 1.20
CA TYR A 69 -17.20 2.82 1.63
C TYR A 69 -17.27 2.61 3.15
N CYS A 70 -16.17 2.21 3.79
CA CYS A 70 -16.08 2.11 5.24
C CYS A 70 -16.28 3.47 5.92
N ILE A 71 -15.61 4.52 5.44
CA ILE A 71 -15.67 5.88 5.98
C ILE A 71 -17.11 6.41 5.91
N GLU A 72 -17.74 6.32 4.74
CA GLU A 72 -19.13 6.73 4.51
C GLU A 72 -20.13 5.94 5.40
N SER A 73 -19.99 4.61 5.42
CA SER A 73 -20.87 3.73 6.21
C SER A 73 -20.80 4.01 7.71
N LEU A 74 -19.66 4.44 8.21
CA LEU A 74 -19.45 4.81 9.61
C LEU A 74 -19.89 6.24 9.89
N GLY A 75 -20.15 7.05 8.86
CA GLY A 75 -20.54 8.45 8.98
C GLY A 75 -19.39 9.33 9.47
N MET A 76 -18.16 9.01 9.08
CA MET A 76 -16.98 9.83 9.33
C MET A 76 -16.92 10.99 8.34
N ASP A 77 -16.27 12.07 8.73
CA ASP A 77 -15.94 13.15 7.80
C ASP A 77 -14.80 12.71 6.87
N GLU A 78 -15.11 12.62 5.58
CA GLU A 78 -14.14 12.17 4.57
C GLU A 78 -12.96 13.14 4.46
N GLY A 79 -13.21 14.45 4.57
CA GLY A 79 -12.17 15.46 4.51
C GLY A 79 -11.19 15.33 5.67
N GLU A 80 -11.68 15.06 6.89
CA GLU A 80 -10.84 14.79 8.05
C GLU A 80 -9.98 13.54 7.85
N ILE A 81 -10.60 12.44 7.42
CA ILE A 81 -9.89 11.16 7.24
C ILE A 81 -8.85 11.25 6.13
N PHE A 82 -9.20 11.81 4.96
CA PHE A 82 -8.26 11.95 3.85
C PHE A 82 -7.14 12.97 4.11
N ASN A 83 -7.34 13.94 5.01
CA ASN A 83 -6.28 14.88 5.38
C ASN A 83 -5.30 14.34 6.44
N MET A 84 -5.57 13.17 7.05
CA MET A 84 -4.70 12.61 8.09
C MET A 84 -3.25 12.42 7.64
N TYR A 85 -2.98 12.22 6.36
CA TYR A 85 -1.62 12.12 5.84
C TYR A 85 -0.82 13.43 5.95
N ARG A 86 -1.51 14.56 6.17
CA ARG A 86 -0.88 15.87 6.42
C ARG A 86 -0.85 16.23 7.89
N GLU A 87 -1.91 15.93 8.60
CA GLU A 87 -2.17 16.39 9.96
C GLU A 87 -1.64 15.42 11.03
N ILE A 88 -1.66 14.10 10.76
CA ILE A 88 -1.20 13.11 11.72
C ILE A 88 0.27 12.77 11.45
N PRO A 89 1.21 13.15 12.35
CA PRO A 89 2.65 13.00 12.08
C PRO A 89 3.11 11.59 11.74
N SER A 90 2.48 10.55 12.33
CA SER A 90 2.83 9.16 12.04
C SER A 90 2.40 8.73 10.63
N VAL A 91 1.25 9.19 10.14
CA VAL A 91 0.76 8.94 8.78
C VAL A 91 1.59 9.74 7.78
N ALA A 92 1.81 11.04 8.05
CA ALA A 92 2.61 11.93 7.21
C ALA A 92 4.04 11.41 6.99
N LYS A 93 4.68 10.89 8.03
CA LYS A 93 6.04 10.31 7.94
C LYS A 93 6.08 9.09 7.03
N LYS A 94 5.10 8.19 7.09
CA LYS A 94 5.02 7.01 6.23
C LYS A 94 4.82 7.40 4.78
N ALA A 95 3.89 8.31 4.50
CA ALA A 95 3.62 8.82 3.14
C ALA A 95 4.86 9.50 2.54
N SER A 96 5.48 10.41 3.29
CA SER A 96 6.70 11.12 2.85
C SER A 96 7.87 10.16 2.62
N TRP A 97 7.96 9.10 3.44
CA TRP A 97 9.00 8.08 3.26
C TRP A 97 8.82 7.33 1.94
N GLY A 98 7.59 6.90 1.60
CA GLY A 98 7.31 6.26 0.31
C GLY A 98 7.61 7.17 -0.89
N LEU A 99 7.11 8.40 -0.86
CA LEU A 99 7.32 9.39 -1.92
C LEU A 99 8.80 9.68 -2.22
N LYS A 100 9.67 9.57 -1.22
CA LYS A 100 11.12 9.72 -1.42
C LYS A 100 11.69 8.77 -2.48
N TYR A 101 11.16 7.54 -2.56
CA TYR A 101 11.65 6.53 -3.51
C TYR A 101 10.98 6.62 -4.89
N THR A 102 9.92 7.41 -5.03
CA THR A 102 9.20 7.58 -6.30
C THR A 102 9.75 8.76 -7.11
N LYS A 103 10.26 9.79 -6.45
CA LYS A 103 10.58 11.09 -7.04
C LYS A 103 11.44 11.02 -8.31
N GLU A 104 12.54 10.27 -8.27
CA GLU A 104 13.47 10.20 -9.39
C GLU A 104 12.95 9.31 -10.52
N ILE A 105 12.36 8.17 -10.18
CA ILE A 105 11.89 7.20 -11.18
C ILE A 105 10.57 7.58 -11.85
N SER A 106 9.84 8.57 -11.31
CA SER A 106 8.63 9.11 -11.94
C SER A 106 8.94 10.14 -13.03
N ASP A 107 10.18 10.61 -13.14
CA ASP A 107 10.57 11.49 -14.24
C ASP A 107 10.36 10.75 -15.58
N PRO A 108 9.59 11.31 -16.53
CA PRO A 108 9.37 10.69 -17.84
C PRO A 108 10.65 10.34 -18.61
N GLU A 109 11.72 11.13 -18.40
CA GLU A 109 13.01 10.90 -19.04
C GLU A 109 13.91 9.88 -18.31
N PHE A 110 13.52 9.45 -17.10
CA PHE A 110 14.27 8.44 -16.37
C PHE A 110 14.28 7.10 -17.12
N LYS A 111 15.46 6.51 -17.27
CA LYS A 111 15.68 5.21 -17.94
C LYS A 111 16.55 4.31 -17.05
N THR A 112 16.28 3.04 -17.09
CA THR A 112 17.12 2.00 -16.50
C THR A 112 18.20 1.56 -17.49
N GLY A 113 19.17 0.77 -17.02
CA GLY A 113 20.25 0.19 -17.85
C GLY A 113 21.66 0.58 -17.42
N THR A 114 21.81 1.35 -16.34
CA THR A 114 23.09 1.53 -15.65
C THR A 114 22.97 1.04 -14.21
N PRO A 115 24.08 0.64 -13.55
CA PRO A 115 24.04 0.20 -12.16
C PRO A 115 23.38 1.21 -11.21
N GLU A 116 23.56 2.49 -11.46
CA GLU A 116 23.01 3.58 -10.65
C GLU A 116 21.49 3.66 -10.81
N THR A 117 21.00 3.68 -12.05
CA THR A 117 19.58 3.76 -12.35
C THR A 117 18.82 2.48 -11.97
N ASP A 118 19.42 1.31 -12.19
CA ASP A 118 18.87 0.02 -11.81
C ASP A 118 18.74 -0.10 -10.28
N LYS A 119 19.72 0.44 -9.54
CA LYS A 119 19.66 0.53 -8.08
C LYS A 119 18.52 1.44 -7.58
N LEU A 120 18.19 2.52 -8.30
CA LEU A 120 17.06 3.38 -7.94
C LEU A 120 15.74 2.65 -8.12
N LEU A 121 15.55 1.96 -9.23
CA LEU A 121 14.37 1.12 -9.45
C LEU A 121 14.26 0.03 -8.37
N LEU A 122 15.34 -0.67 -8.08
CA LEU A 122 15.35 -1.70 -7.05
C LEU A 122 14.99 -1.17 -5.66
N LYS A 123 15.52 0.00 -5.28
CA LYS A 123 15.15 0.65 -4.02
C LYS A 123 13.67 1.00 -3.95
N ASN A 124 13.07 1.43 -5.07
CA ASN A 124 11.64 1.69 -5.14
C ASN A 124 10.84 0.40 -4.95
N LEU A 125 11.20 -0.68 -5.65
CA LEU A 125 10.53 -1.98 -5.53
C LEU A 125 10.57 -2.50 -4.08
N ILE A 126 11.73 -2.45 -3.44
CA ILE A 126 11.87 -2.86 -2.04
C ILE A 126 11.04 -1.95 -1.13
N ALA A 127 11.08 -0.62 -1.33
CA ALA A 127 10.37 0.33 -0.49
C ALA A 127 8.86 0.13 -0.55
N PHE A 128 8.31 -0.10 -1.73
CA PHE A 128 6.87 -0.27 -1.89
C PHE A 128 6.43 -1.70 -1.55
N TYR A 129 6.95 -2.72 -2.19
CA TYR A 129 6.50 -4.09 -1.98
C TYR A 129 6.88 -4.64 -0.60
N CYS A 130 8.15 -4.52 -0.19
CA CYS A 130 8.59 -5.15 1.05
C CYS A 130 8.30 -4.32 2.28
N VAL A 131 8.46 -2.99 2.23
CA VAL A 131 8.32 -2.15 3.42
C VAL A 131 6.91 -1.59 3.53
N LEU A 132 6.38 -0.98 2.50
CA LEU A 132 5.05 -0.36 2.57
C LEU A 132 3.96 -1.43 2.62
N GLU A 133 3.87 -2.28 1.60
CA GLU A 133 2.86 -3.35 1.54
C GLU A 133 3.18 -4.51 2.51
N GLY A 134 4.47 -4.87 2.69
CA GLY A 134 4.87 -5.99 3.55
C GLY A 134 4.94 -5.68 5.04
N ILE A 135 5.26 -4.45 5.45
CA ILE A 135 5.43 -4.09 6.87
C ILE A 135 4.35 -3.10 7.33
N PHE A 136 4.23 -1.95 6.65
CA PHE A 136 3.33 -0.91 7.12
C PHE A 136 1.87 -1.33 7.04
N PHE A 137 1.46 -1.99 5.98
CA PHE A 137 0.10 -2.50 5.81
C PHE A 137 -0.23 -3.58 6.83
N TYR A 138 0.65 -4.55 7.02
CA TYR A 138 0.43 -5.63 7.99
C TYR A 138 0.34 -5.14 9.43
N CYS A 139 1.06 -4.07 9.79
CA CYS A 139 0.86 -3.41 11.09
C CYS A 139 -0.56 -2.87 11.26
N GLY A 140 -1.15 -2.31 10.21
CA GLY A 140 -2.53 -1.84 10.20
C GLY A 140 -3.54 -2.98 10.21
N PHE A 141 -3.33 -3.99 9.36
CA PHE A 141 -4.20 -5.18 9.30
C PHE A 141 -4.33 -5.88 10.64
N THR A 142 -3.20 -6.10 11.34
CA THR A 142 -3.24 -6.76 12.66
C THR A 142 -4.08 -6.00 13.67
N GLN A 143 -4.08 -4.68 13.64
CA GLN A 143 -4.90 -3.87 14.53
C GLN A 143 -6.40 -4.05 14.26
N ILE A 144 -6.83 -3.90 13.02
CA ILE A 144 -8.24 -4.03 12.63
C ILE A 144 -8.73 -5.48 12.80
N LEU A 145 -7.95 -6.45 12.37
CA LEU A 145 -8.32 -7.87 12.48
C LEU A 145 -8.39 -8.33 13.94
N SER A 146 -7.53 -7.79 14.82
CA SER A 146 -7.61 -8.08 16.26
C SER A 146 -8.91 -7.59 16.88
N MET A 147 -9.47 -6.49 16.39
CA MET A 147 -10.80 -6.02 16.80
C MET A 147 -11.89 -6.98 16.31
N GLY A 148 -11.80 -7.43 15.05
CA GLY A 148 -12.72 -8.43 14.49
C GLY A 148 -12.77 -9.72 15.30
N ARG A 149 -11.62 -10.23 15.76
CA ARG A 149 -11.54 -11.41 16.65
C ARG A 149 -12.23 -11.21 18.00
N ARG A 150 -12.43 -9.98 18.44
CA ARG A 150 -13.16 -9.62 19.66
C ARG A 150 -14.61 -9.25 19.37
N ASN A 151 -15.15 -9.60 18.21
CA ASN A 151 -16.48 -9.22 17.73
C ASN A 151 -16.72 -7.70 17.68
N LYS A 152 -15.65 -6.92 17.46
CA LYS A 152 -15.72 -5.47 17.28
C LYS A 152 -15.42 -5.11 15.82
N MET A 153 -16.18 -4.19 15.25
CA MET A 153 -15.99 -3.74 13.86
C MET A 153 -15.89 -4.89 12.84
N THR A 154 -16.72 -5.92 12.98
CA THR A 154 -16.63 -7.17 12.20
C THR A 154 -16.76 -6.93 10.69
N GLY A 155 -17.67 -6.05 10.25
CA GLY A 155 -17.79 -5.71 8.83
C GLY A 155 -16.55 -5.00 8.27
N THR A 156 -15.94 -4.09 9.03
CA THR A 156 -14.67 -3.46 8.66
C THR A 156 -13.56 -4.52 8.61
N ALA A 157 -13.47 -5.39 9.62
CA ALA A 157 -12.48 -6.46 9.66
C ALA A 157 -12.63 -7.43 8.48
N GLU A 158 -13.84 -7.73 8.04
CA GLU A 158 -14.11 -8.57 6.88
C GLU A 158 -13.58 -7.93 5.59
N GLN A 159 -13.82 -6.63 5.37
CA GLN A 159 -13.23 -5.91 4.24
C GLN A 159 -11.70 -5.99 4.26
N PHE A 160 -11.09 -5.78 5.41
CA PHE A 160 -9.64 -5.88 5.58
C PHE A 160 -9.09 -7.30 5.36
N GLN A 161 -9.87 -8.36 5.56
CA GLN A 161 -9.48 -9.73 5.22
C GLN A 161 -9.36 -9.93 3.70
N TYR A 162 -10.29 -9.38 2.92
CA TYR A 162 -10.20 -9.44 1.45
C TYR A 162 -8.99 -8.67 0.94
N ILE A 163 -8.77 -7.46 1.44
CA ILE A 163 -7.62 -6.64 1.09
C ILE A 163 -6.31 -7.35 1.46
N LEU A 164 -6.18 -7.88 2.68
CA LEU A 164 -5.00 -8.62 3.13
C LEU A 164 -4.65 -9.79 2.20
N ARG A 165 -5.65 -10.48 1.65
CA ARG A 165 -5.42 -11.56 0.68
C ARG A 165 -4.74 -11.03 -0.58
N ASP A 166 -5.21 -9.91 -1.12
CA ASP A 166 -4.65 -9.29 -2.31
C ASP A 166 -3.24 -8.77 -2.02
N GLU A 167 -3.03 -8.11 -0.88
CA GLU A 167 -1.72 -7.63 -0.44
C GLU A 167 -0.69 -8.76 -0.23
N SER A 168 -1.15 -9.94 0.17
CA SER A 168 -0.27 -11.11 0.24
C SER A 168 0.27 -11.52 -1.13
N MET A 169 -0.53 -11.40 -2.19
CA MET A 169 -0.09 -11.65 -3.57
C MET A 169 0.84 -10.55 -4.06
N HIS A 170 0.55 -9.28 -3.75
CA HIS A 170 1.39 -8.14 -4.10
C HIS A 170 2.79 -8.29 -3.50
N LEU A 171 2.87 -8.57 -2.20
CA LEU A 171 4.13 -8.79 -1.49
C LEU A 171 4.95 -9.93 -2.10
N ASN A 172 4.32 -11.08 -2.36
CA ASN A 172 5.00 -12.23 -2.96
C ASN A 172 5.53 -11.90 -4.36
N PHE A 173 4.73 -11.25 -5.21
CA PHE A 173 5.19 -10.78 -6.51
C PHE A 173 6.39 -9.84 -6.39
N GLY A 174 6.34 -8.91 -5.43
CA GLY A 174 7.44 -7.99 -5.16
C GLY A 174 8.72 -8.71 -4.72
N ILE A 175 8.62 -9.68 -3.82
CA ILE A 175 9.76 -10.49 -3.36
C ILE A 175 10.37 -11.26 -4.53
N ASP A 176 9.54 -11.89 -5.37
CA ASP A 176 10.00 -12.64 -6.54
C ASP A 176 10.66 -11.71 -7.55
N THR A 177 10.05 -10.55 -7.83
CA THR A 177 10.60 -9.54 -8.74
C THR A 177 11.95 -9.02 -8.26
N VAL A 178 12.06 -8.67 -6.98
CA VAL A 178 13.32 -8.20 -6.37
C VAL A 178 14.38 -9.30 -6.42
N SER A 179 14.03 -10.53 -6.07
CA SER A 179 14.94 -11.67 -6.08
C SER A 179 15.40 -11.99 -7.50
N TYR A 180 14.49 -11.96 -8.48
CA TYR A 180 14.84 -12.20 -9.88
C TYR A 180 15.80 -11.14 -10.43
N THR A 181 15.55 -9.86 -10.17
CA THR A 181 16.43 -8.77 -10.64
C THR A 181 17.81 -8.81 -10.01
N HIS A 182 17.94 -9.33 -8.78
CA HIS A 182 19.24 -9.48 -8.12
C HIS A 182 20.00 -10.74 -8.50
N LEU A 183 19.32 -11.86 -8.70
CA LEU A 183 19.95 -13.17 -8.90
C LEU A 183 20.18 -13.50 -10.37
N THR A 184 19.49 -12.84 -11.28
CA THR A 184 19.55 -13.12 -12.72
C THR A 184 20.14 -12.00 -13.58
N LEU A 185 20.72 -10.96 -12.97
CA LEU A 185 21.60 -10.08 -13.73
C LEU A 185 22.71 -10.97 -14.33
N PRO A 186 22.84 -11.03 -15.66
CA PRO A 186 23.84 -11.89 -16.25
C PRO A 186 25.19 -11.45 -15.72
N THR A 187 25.84 -12.32 -14.95
CA THR A 187 27.28 -12.26 -14.88
C THR A 187 27.77 -12.23 -16.32
N LYS A 188 28.35 -11.11 -16.75
CA LYS A 188 29.02 -11.07 -18.04
C LYS A 188 29.98 -12.26 -18.06
N SER A 189 29.60 -13.34 -18.72
CA SER A 189 30.56 -14.30 -19.18
C SER A 189 31.37 -13.58 -20.26
N SER A 190 32.50 -13.04 -19.85
CA SER A 190 33.56 -12.67 -20.76
C SER A 190 33.98 -13.96 -21.49
N VAL A 191 33.59 -14.08 -22.73
CA VAL A 191 34.26 -14.90 -23.71
C VAL A 191 35.24 -14.00 -24.44
#